data_3c26534d77b8a8e76ef5c8bc90902a97
#
_entry.id   3c26534d77b8a8e76ef5c8bc90902a97
#
_cell.length_a   1.000
_cell.length_b   1.000
_cell.length_c   1.000
_cell.angle_alpha   90.00
_cell.angle_beta   90.00
_cell.angle_gamma   90.00
#
_symmetry.space_group_name_H-M   'P 1'
#
loop_
_entity.id
_entity.type
_entity.pdbx_description
1 polymer ?
#
loop_
_entity_poly.entity_id
_entity_poly.type
_entity_poly.pdbx_seq_one_letter_code
_entity_poly.pdbx_strand_id
1 'polypeptide(L)'
;SYNPFNKEKEIKRKSIEPSLRYSQHYASSSFSIAIGAENVRYDTNSFALDRTSNWLEAEYKLFFESRSSQSFKSLNPTLKFITLDTDSRHYASIDSRLISLNYNNLFLRNWYSGPDRFLNQDRVILGIEHQKLSLQNDMDLNLLLGKAFFLDNGYYLDGKNKRSSPLVIEFKHRLKGNFFSNGMLEIDSDFNKIYSSHLGLMFEHNKNKRIELRSIYKRLNPYINDMYWLDKELPISQMELLTQWSISDQFMVFGKLLKDNELHKSKDLSFGFQYSNCCMKVGLMKRKW
;
A
#
# COMPACT_ATOMS: atom_id res chain seq x y z
N SER A 1 35.75 -14.33 -3.35
CA SER A 1 34.39 -13.76 -3.28
C SER A 1 34.20 -12.87 -4.49
N TYR A 2 33.44 -13.35 -5.47
CA TYR A 2 33.11 -12.62 -6.67
C TYR A 2 31.92 -11.73 -6.32
N ASN A 3 32.13 -10.42 -6.26
CA ASN A 3 31.05 -9.45 -6.11
C ASN A 3 30.66 -8.95 -7.51
N PRO A 4 29.54 -9.41 -8.09
CA PRO A 4 29.15 -9.04 -9.45
C PRO A 4 28.68 -7.59 -9.59
N PHE A 5 28.58 -6.83 -8.49
CA PHE A 5 28.10 -5.46 -8.46
C PHE A 5 29.19 -4.40 -8.53
N ASN A 6 30.46 -4.78 -8.73
CA ASN A 6 31.58 -3.84 -8.66
C ASN A 6 32.04 -3.25 -10.02
N LYS A 7 31.14 -3.16 -10.99
CA LYS A 7 31.21 -2.19 -12.09
C LYS A 7 29.85 -1.54 -12.21
N GLU A 8 29.77 -0.27 -11.96
CA GLU A 8 28.65 0.58 -12.32
C GLU A 8 28.36 0.41 -13.83
N LYS A 9 27.57 -0.63 -14.15
CA LYS A 9 27.02 -0.77 -15.50
C LYS A 9 25.90 0.27 -15.58
N GLU A 10 26.17 1.34 -16.25
CA GLU A 10 25.15 2.34 -16.58
C GLU A 10 24.06 1.65 -17.40
N ILE A 11 22.91 1.42 -16.79
CA ILE A 11 21.73 0.87 -17.46
C ILE A 11 20.89 2.05 -17.89
N LYS A 12 20.78 2.26 -19.19
CA LYS A 12 19.88 3.28 -19.76
C LYS A 12 18.55 2.64 -20.08
N ARG A 13 17.47 3.25 -19.57
CA ARG A 13 16.10 2.83 -19.85
C ARG A 13 15.39 3.92 -20.59
N LYS A 14 14.68 3.56 -21.66
CA LYS A 14 13.73 4.41 -22.38
C LYS A 14 12.39 3.72 -22.38
N SER A 15 11.32 4.42 -22.03
CA SER A 15 9.96 3.91 -22.10
C SER A 15 9.07 4.89 -22.85
N ILE A 16 8.16 4.35 -23.65
CA ILE A 16 7.12 5.10 -24.36
C ILE A 16 5.82 4.36 -24.07
N GLU A 17 4.83 5.08 -23.56
CA GLU A 17 3.51 4.53 -23.21
C GLU A 17 2.39 5.38 -23.84
N PRO A 18 2.08 5.17 -25.14
CA PRO A 18 0.90 5.78 -25.74
C PRO A 18 -0.36 5.15 -25.15
N SER A 19 -1.33 5.97 -24.80
CA SER A 19 -2.62 5.50 -24.28
C SER A 19 -3.74 6.42 -24.69
N LEU A 20 -4.94 5.84 -24.83
CA LEU A 20 -6.20 6.55 -25.07
C LEU A 20 -7.16 6.18 -23.95
N ARG A 21 -7.76 7.19 -23.32
CA ARG A 21 -8.79 7.01 -22.29
C ARG A 21 -10.05 7.76 -22.66
N TYR A 22 -11.17 7.07 -22.56
CA TYR A 22 -12.51 7.65 -22.57
C TYR A 22 -13.13 7.50 -21.17
N SER A 23 -13.76 8.56 -20.67
CA SER A 23 -14.44 8.55 -19.39
C SER A 23 -15.74 9.31 -19.47
N GLN A 24 -16.79 8.77 -18.85
CA GLN A 24 -18.10 9.38 -18.75
C GLN A 24 -18.59 9.30 -17.32
N HIS A 25 -19.13 10.42 -16.83
CA HIS A 25 -19.64 10.55 -15.47
C HIS A 25 -21.13 10.87 -15.53
N TYR A 26 -21.88 10.15 -14.72
CA TYR A 26 -23.31 10.37 -14.47
C TYR A 26 -23.51 10.70 -12.99
N ALA A 27 -24.69 11.14 -12.61
CA ALA A 27 -25.01 11.50 -11.23
C ALA A 27 -24.80 10.33 -10.24
N SER A 28 -25.09 9.10 -10.68
CA SER A 28 -25.04 7.89 -9.84
C SER A 28 -23.98 6.87 -10.27
N SER A 29 -23.21 7.15 -11.31
CA SER A 29 -22.20 6.21 -11.81
C SER A 29 -21.11 6.89 -12.61
N SER A 30 -19.99 6.21 -12.77
CA SER A 30 -18.97 6.56 -13.75
C SER A 30 -18.50 5.33 -14.51
N PHE A 31 -18.15 5.53 -15.76
CA PHE A 31 -17.55 4.53 -16.61
C PHE A 31 -16.28 5.08 -17.23
N SER A 32 -15.23 4.28 -17.29
CA SER A 32 -14.05 4.60 -18.06
C SER A 32 -13.51 3.37 -18.78
N ILE A 33 -12.98 3.59 -19.97
CA ILE A 33 -12.23 2.58 -20.72
C ILE A 33 -10.93 3.21 -21.18
N ALA A 34 -9.86 2.46 -21.08
CA ALA A 34 -8.55 2.90 -21.53
C ALA A 34 -7.82 1.74 -22.22
N ILE A 35 -7.15 2.07 -23.31
CA ILE A 35 -6.29 1.15 -24.06
C ILE A 35 -4.92 1.79 -24.23
N GLY A 36 -3.90 0.99 -24.30
CA GLY A 36 -2.56 1.48 -24.55
C GLY A 36 -1.57 0.38 -24.83
N ALA A 37 -0.39 0.83 -25.17
CA ALA A 37 0.78 -0.02 -25.32
C ALA A 37 1.94 0.61 -24.56
N GLU A 38 2.83 -0.22 -24.07
CA GLU A 38 4.07 0.23 -23.45
C GLU A 38 5.24 -0.47 -24.15
N ASN A 39 6.20 0.30 -24.56
CA ASN A 39 7.48 -0.22 -25.05
C ASN A 39 8.58 0.25 -24.12
N VAL A 40 9.32 -0.69 -23.55
CA VAL A 40 10.46 -0.40 -22.67
C VAL A 40 11.71 -1.00 -23.28
N ARG A 41 12.68 -0.15 -23.54
CA ARG A 41 14.00 -0.52 -24.03
C ARG A 41 15.05 -0.34 -22.97
N TYR A 42 15.80 -1.39 -22.73
CA TYR A 42 16.98 -1.40 -21.85
C TYR A 42 18.24 -1.48 -22.72
N ASP A 43 19.11 -0.51 -22.56
CA ASP A 43 20.40 -0.47 -23.20
C ASP A 43 21.48 -0.70 -22.13
N THR A 44 22.17 -1.82 -22.25
CA THR A 44 23.29 -2.17 -21.38
C THR A 44 24.53 -2.35 -22.25
N ASN A 45 25.71 -2.24 -21.66
CA ASN A 45 26.97 -2.43 -22.40
C ASN A 45 27.13 -3.85 -23.02
N SER A 46 26.21 -4.78 -22.75
CA SER A 46 26.30 -6.17 -23.19
C SER A 46 25.14 -6.62 -24.09
N PHE A 47 23.98 -6.00 -23.98
CA PHE A 47 22.78 -6.36 -24.75
C PHE A 47 21.73 -5.28 -24.68
N ALA A 48 20.89 -5.20 -25.70
CA ALA A 48 19.66 -4.40 -25.68
C ALA A 48 18.47 -5.36 -25.48
N LEU A 49 17.58 -5.03 -24.60
CA LEU A 49 16.32 -5.74 -24.36
C LEU A 49 15.15 -4.81 -24.62
N ASP A 50 14.26 -5.25 -25.50
CA ASP A 50 13.02 -4.53 -25.78
C ASP A 50 11.84 -5.36 -25.26
N ARG A 51 10.93 -4.70 -24.57
CA ARG A 51 9.66 -5.29 -24.14
C ARG A 51 8.51 -4.46 -24.64
N THR A 52 7.52 -5.13 -25.20
CA THR A 52 6.24 -4.53 -25.59
C THR A 52 5.13 -5.16 -24.78
N SER A 53 4.23 -4.34 -24.25
CA SER A 53 3.04 -4.75 -23.55
C SER A 53 1.84 -4.01 -24.12
N ASN A 54 0.75 -4.72 -24.38
CA ASN A 54 -0.53 -4.13 -24.76
C ASN A 54 -1.50 -4.31 -23.61
N TRP A 55 -2.35 -3.34 -23.38
CA TRP A 55 -3.28 -3.41 -22.27
C TRP A 55 -4.62 -2.74 -22.57
N LEU A 56 -5.65 -3.23 -21.90
CA LEU A 56 -6.97 -2.63 -21.88
C LEU A 56 -7.47 -2.62 -20.43
N GLU A 57 -8.05 -1.53 -20.02
CA GLU A 57 -8.72 -1.35 -18.73
C GLU A 57 -10.13 -0.85 -18.97
N ALA A 58 -11.10 -1.43 -18.25
CA ALA A 58 -12.46 -0.92 -18.17
C ALA A 58 -12.87 -0.85 -16.70
N GLU A 59 -13.43 0.28 -16.28
CA GLU A 59 -13.84 0.52 -14.90
C GLU A 59 -15.26 1.07 -14.86
N TYR A 60 -16.07 0.53 -13.98
CA TYR A 60 -17.41 1.00 -13.68
C TYR A 60 -17.56 1.20 -12.19
N LYS A 61 -17.98 2.39 -11.77
CA LYS A 61 -18.19 2.76 -10.38
C LYS A 61 -19.60 3.30 -10.19
N LEU A 62 -20.27 2.81 -9.16
CA LEU A 62 -21.58 3.29 -8.73
C LEU A 62 -21.43 4.22 -7.52
N PHE A 63 -22.34 5.18 -7.38
CA PHE A 63 -22.38 6.12 -6.28
C PHE A 63 -23.76 6.08 -5.63
N PHE A 64 -23.82 5.54 -4.43
CA PHE A 64 -25.02 5.56 -3.59
C PHE A 64 -24.75 6.50 -2.43
N GLU A 65 -25.52 7.57 -2.35
CA GLU A 65 -25.37 8.58 -1.32
C GLU A 65 -26.68 8.79 -0.57
N SER A 66 -26.56 8.97 0.73
CA SER A 66 -27.67 9.34 1.61
C SER A 66 -27.24 10.47 2.52
N ARG A 67 -28.01 11.52 2.54
CA ARG A 67 -27.76 12.71 3.36
C ARG A 67 -28.93 12.96 4.29
N SER A 68 -28.63 13.14 5.56
CA SER A 68 -29.56 13.59 6.59
C SER A 68 -29.02 14.87 7.24
N SER A 69 -29.85 15.48 8.11
CA SER A 69 -29.39 16.64 8.90
C SER A 69 -28.21 16.34 9.82
N GLN A 70 -27.96 15.06 10.14
CA GLN A 70 -26.93 14.65 11.10
C GLN A 70 -25.77 13.88 10.49
N SER A 71 -25.93 13.32 9.29
CA SER A 71 -24.90 12.48 8.69
C SER A 71 -24.96 12.45 7.16
N PHE A 72 -23.78 12.25 6.57
CA PHE A 72 -23.60 11.85 5.19
C PHE A 72 -23.11 10.40 5.14
N LYS A 73 -23.67 9.60 4.25
CA LYS A 73 -23.23 8.22 4.00
C LYS A 73 -23.06 8.03 2.51
N SER A 74 -22.00 7.32 2.12
CA SER A 74 -21.82 6.87 0.74
C SER A 74 -21.41 5.41 0.69
N LEU A 75 -21.81 4.73 -0.38
CA LEU A 75 -21.41 3.38 -0.72
C LEU A 75 -21.11 3.35 -2.21
N ASN A 76 -19.85 3.08 -2.56
CA ASN A 76 -19.35 3.16 -3.93
C ASN A 76 -18.76 1.82 -4.36
N PRO A 77 -19.55 0.87 -4.88
CA PRO A 77 -19.02 -0.33 -5.51
C PRO A 77 -18.28 0.02 -6.80
N THR A 78 -17.15 -0.64 -7.00
CA THR A 78 -16.29 -0.51 -8.17
C THR A 78 -16.03 -1.88 -8.77
N LEU A 79 -16.19 -1.99 -10.09
CA LEU A 79 -15.80 -3.12 -10.89
C LEU A 79 -14.75 -2.65 -11.88
N LYS A 80 -13.59 -3.27 -11.89
CA LYS A 80 -12.55 -2.99 -12.87
C LYS A 80 -12.10 -4.27 -13.55
N PHE A 81 -12.01 -4.22 -14.85
CA PHE A 81 -11.42 -5.26 -15.70
C PHE A 81 -10.07 -4.76 -16.23
N ILE A 82 -9.07 -5.62 -16.19
CA ILE A 82 -7.75 -5.35 -16.74
C ILE A 82 -7.33 -6.58 -17.54
N THR A 83 -6.95 -6.36 -18.79
CA THR A 83 -6.23 -7.34 -19.60
C THR A 83 -4.86 -6.78 -19.96
N LEU A 84 -3.85 -7.62 -19.91
CA LEU A 84 -2.47 -7.27 -20.16
C LEU A 84 -1.79 -8.40 -20.91
N ASP A 85 -1.45 -8.13 -22.16
CA ASP A 85 -0.61 -8.99 -22.98
C ASP A 85 0.81 -8.44 -23.02
N THR A 86 1.77 -9.20 -22.53
CA THR A 86 3.16 -8.80 -22.52
C THR A 86 4.05 -9.93 -23.06
N ASP A 87 5.02 -9.56 -23.87
CA ASP A 87 6.03 -10.52 -24.33
C ASP A 87 6.81 -11.04 -23.10
N SER A 88 6.60 -12.32 -22.80
CA SER A 88 7.02 -12.97 -21.56
C SER A 88 8.48 -13.38 -21.52
N ARG A 89 9.34 -12.79 -22.34
CA ARG A 89 10.78 -13.08 -22.28
C ARG A 89 11.31 -12.73 -20.89
N HIS A 90 12.16 -13.57 -20.36
CA HIS A 90 12.77 -13.42 -19.03
C HIS A 90 13.62 -12.16 -18.98
N TYR A 91 13.09 -11.09 -18.43
CA TYR A 91 13.83 -9.87 -18.17
C TYR A 91 14.50 -9.94 -16.80
N ALA A 92 15.75 -9.48 -16.72
CA ALA A 92 16.41 -9.30 -15.44
C ALA A 92 15.59 -8.29 -14.61
N SER A 93 15.17 -8.70 -13.43
CA SER A 93 14.53 -7.81 -12.48
C SER A 93 15.57 -6.88 -11.87
N ILE A 94 15.65 -5.66 -12.36
CA ILE A 94 16.67 -4.71 -11.94
C ILE A 94 16.16 -3.87 -10.77
N ASP A 95 14.94 -3.34 -10.89
CA ASP A 95 14.37 -2.41 -9.91
C ASP A 95 12.90 -2.70 -9.56
N SER A 96 12.35 -3.82 -10.02
CA SER A 96 10.94 -4.16 -9.80
C SER A 96 10.75 -5.03 -8.57
N ARG A 97 9.95 -4.55 -7.63
CA ARG A 97 9.52 -5.29 -6.46
C ARG A 97 8.00 -5.35 -6.41
N LEU A 98 7.46 -6.49 -6.04
CA LEU A 98 6.04 -6.60 -5.78
C LEU A 98 5.65 -5.65 -4.64
N ILE A 99 4.68 -4.79 -4.88
CA ILE A 99 4.17 -3.87 -3.86
C ILE A 99 3.24 -4.61 -2.89
N SER A 100 3.23 -4.20 -1.63
CA SER A 100 2.21 -4.67 -0.69
C SER A 100 0.85 -4.21 -1.17
N LEU A 101 -0.11 -5.13 -1.21
CA LEU A 101 -1.45 -4.80 -1.66
C LEU A 101 -2.15 -3.92 -0.65
N ASN A 102 -2.74 -2.86 -1.15
CA ASN A 102 -3.69 -2.01 -0.45
C ASN A 102 -4.86 -1.74 -1.40
N TYR A 103 -5.92 -1.10 -0.91
CA TYR A 103 -7.09 -0.87 -1.74
C TYR A 103 -6.77 -0.14 -3.03
N ASN A 104 -5.98 0.93 -2.97
CA ASN A 104 -5.67 1.74 -4.14
C ASN A 104 -4.78 1.01 -5.15
N ASN A 105 -3.73 0.33 -4.68
CA ASN A 105 -2.81 -0.35 -5.59
C ASN A 105 -3.36 -1.68 -6.13
N LEU A 106 -4.41 -2.23 -5.50
CA LEU A 106 -5.14 -3.37 -6.05
C LEU A 106 -5.70 -3.07 -7.45
N PHE A 107 -6.14 -1.82 -7.70
CA PHE A 107 -6.68 -1.37 -8.97
C PHE A 107 -5.61 -0.92 -9.98
N LEU A 108 -4.33 -0.94 -9.61
CA LEU A 108 -3.26 -0.64 -10.55
C LEU A 108 -3.12 -1.75 -11.58
N ARG A 109 -2.79 -1.36 -12.82
CA ARG A 109 -2.47 -2.30 -13.90
C ARG A 109 -1.27 -3.18 -13.54
N ASN A 110 -0.26 -2.60 -12.94
CA ASN A 110 0.94 -3.30 -12.51
C ASN A 110 1.07 -3.28 -11.00
N TRP A 111 1.31 -4.46 -10.39
CA TRP A 111 1.56 -4.59 -8.96
C TRP A 111 3.06 -4.61 -8.60
N TYR A 112 3.91 -4.37 -9.56
CA TYR A 112 5.34 -4.17 -9.33
C TYR A 112 5.68 -2.69 -9.30
N SER A 113 6.62 -2.30 -8.45
CA SER A 113 7.02 -0.90 -8.28
C SER A 113 7.78 -0.32 -9.47
N GLY A 114 8.38 -1.20 -10.27
CA GLY A 114 9.16 -0.83 -11.46
C GLY A 114 8.57 -1.42 -12.74
N PRO A 115 9.03 -0.96 -13.89
CA PRO A 115 8.54 -1.41 -15.18
C PRO A 115 9.19 -2.70 -15.67
N ASP A 116 10.13 -3.28 -14.93
CA ASP A 116 10.87 -4.47 -15.37
C ASP A 116 10.04 -5.74 -15.29
N ARG A 117 9.05 -5.75 -14.40
CA ARG A 117 8.14 -6.85 -14.21
C ARG A 117 6.71 -6.40 -14.34
N PHE A 118 5.89 -7.26 -14.93
CA PHE A 118 4.45 -7.09 -15.01
C PHE A 118 3.73 -8.34 -14.52
N LEU A 119 2.58 -8.12 -13.95
CA LEU A 119 1.64 -9.18 -13.69
C LEU A 119 0.88 -9.44 -15.01
N ASN A 120 1.42 -10.33 -15.86
CA ASN A 120 0.79 -10.71 -17.13
C ASN A 120 -0.41 -11.60 -16.87
N GLN A 121 -1.53 -11.00 -16.45
CA GLN A 121 -2.74 -11.72 -16.07
C GLN A 121 -3.97 -10.87 -16.29
N ASP A 122 -4.94 -11.46 -16.96
CA ASP A 122 -6.27 -10.91 -17.04
C ASP A 122 -6.99 -11.05 -15.73
N ARG A 123 -7.61 -9.95 -15.26
CA ARG A 123 -8.27 -9.95 -13.97
C ARG A 123 -9.47 -9.02 -13.89
N VAL A 124 -10.38 -9.42 -13.04
CA VAL A 124 -11.52 -8.62 -12.58
C VAL A 124 -11.27 -8.22 -11.14
N ILE A 125 -11.44 -6.95 -10.83
CA ILE A 125 -11.25 -6.40 -9.49
C ILE A 125 -12.58 -5.86 -9.01
N LEU A 126 -12.99 -6.32 -7.83
CA LEU A 126 -14.14 -5.81 -7.12
C LEU A 126 -13.67 -4.96 -5.95
N GLY A 127 -14.27 -3.79 -5.79
CA GLY A 127 -14.03 -2.90 -4.67
C GLY A 127 -15.31 -2.31 -4.12
N ILE A 128 -15.27 -1.98 -2.85
CA ILE A 128 -16.34 -1.29 -2.14
C ILE A 128 -15.70 -0.22 -1.28
N GLU A 129 -16.13 1.02 -1.48
CA GLU A 129 -15.80 2.13 -0.60
C GLU A 129 -17.06 2.51 0.16
N HIS A 130 -17.00 2.49 1.47
CA HIS A 130 -18.07 2.99 2.34
C HIS A 130 -17.55 4.12 3.20
N GLN A 131 -18.25 5.25 3.17
CA GLN A 131 -17.95 6.40 4.00
C GLN A 131 -19.18 6.80 4.82
N LYS A 132 -18.97 7.08 6.08
CA LYS A 132 -19.94 7.71 6.96
C LYS A 132 -19.27 8.88 7.66
N LEU A 133 -19.82 10.08 7.44
CA LEU A 133 -19.38 11.31 8.10
C LEU A 133 -20.52 11.79 9.01
N SER A 134 -20.20 12.10 10.25
CA SER A 134 -21.11 12.75 11.18
C SER A 134 -20.96 14.27 11.11
N LEU A 135 -22.06 14.98 10.92
CA LEU A 135 -22.05 16.45 10.93
C LEU A 135 -21.87 17.03 12.34
N GLN A 136 -22.02 16.21 13.36
CA GLN A 136 -21.85 16.57 14.78
C GLN A 136 -20.50 16.12 15.36
N ASN A 137 -19.53 15.70 14.53
CA ASN A 137 -18.20 15.22 14.93
C ASN A 137 -18.16 13.98 15.82
N ASP A 138 -19.22 13.21 15.90
CA ASP A 138 -19.27 12.09 16.84
C ASP A 138 -18.64 10.79 16.33
N MET A 139 -18.74 10.50 15.03
CA MET A 139 -18.17 9.26 14.45
C MET A 139 -18.01 9.40 12.93
N ASP A 140 -16.80 9.26 12.46
CA ASP A 140 -16.50 9.13 11.04
C ASP A 140 -15.93 7.74 10.75
N LEU A 141 -16.43 7.09 9.72
CA LEU A 141 -15.94 5.78 9.26
C LEU A 141 -15.66 5.85 7.76
N ASN A 142 -14.47 5.42 7.38
CA ASN A 142 -14.13 5.10 6.01
C ASN A 142 -13.68 3.64 5.96
N LEU A 143 -14.35 2.82 5.18
CA LEU A 143 -14.10 1.40 5.00
C LEU A 143 -13.90 1.12 3.50
N LEU A 144 -12.79 0.49 3.16
CA LEU A 144 -12.43 0.09 1.82
C LEU A 144 -12.22 -1.42 1.80
N LEU A 145 -12.88 -2.11 0.88
CA LEU A 145 -12.77 -3.55 0.68
C LEU A 145 -12.43 -3.82 -0.78
N GLY A 146 -11.48 -4.69 -1.06
CA GLY A 146 -11.15 -5.01 -2.44
C GLY A 146 -10.54 -6.39 -2.62
N LYS A 147 -10.82 -7.00 -3.77
CA LYS A 147 -10.30 -8.30 -4.18
C LYS A 147 -10.20 -8.40 -5.70
N ALA A 148 -9.11 -9.00 -6.19
CA ALA A 148 -8.93 -9.31 -7.59
C ALA A 148 -9.16 -10.80 -7.86
N PHE A 149 -9.77 -11.12 -9.00
CA PHE A 149 -10.00 -12.48 -9.50
C PHE A 149 -9.28 -12.61 -10.85
N PHE A 150 -8.46 -13.64 -10.99
CA PHE A 150 -7.68 -13.89 -12.18
C PHE A 150 -8.47 -14.80 -13.12
N LEU A 151 -8.55 -14.42 -14.38
CA LEU A 151 -9.31 -15.15 -15.39
C LEU A 151 -8.48 -16.30 -15.99
N ASP A 152 -7.17 -16.13 -16.03
CA ASP A 152 -6.22 -17.08 -16.60
C ASP A 152 -5.46 -17.87 -15.52
N ASN A 153 -4.15 -17.95 -15.68
CA ASN A 153 -3.24 -18.83 -14.92
C ASN A 153 -3.11 -18.53 -13.44
N GLY A 154 -4.00 -17.77 -12.86
CA GLY A 154 -3.99 -17.50 -11.44
C GLY A 154 -2.70 -16.82 -10.94
N TYR A 155 -2.73 -16.43 -9.72
CA TYR A 155 -1.67 -15.70 -9.03
C TYR A 155 -0.89 -16.64 -8.11
N TYR A 156 0.43 -16.65 -8.21
CA TYR A 156 1.25 -17.56 -7.43
C TYR A 156 1.49 -16.98 -6.03
N LEU A 157 0.97 -17.67 -5.02
CA LEU A 157 1.03 -17.25 -3.62
C LEU A 157 1.29 -18.47 -2.72
N ASP A 158 2.25 -18.37 -1.79
CA ASP A 158 2.63 -19.47 -0.88
C ASP A 158 2.94 -20.80 -1.61
N GLY A 159 3.59 -20.75 -2.78
CA GLY A 159 3.86 -21.94 -3.57
C GLY A 159 2.64 -22.57 -4.25
N LYS A 160 1.51 -21.88 -4.27
CA LYS A 160 0.25 -22.35 -4.87
C LYS A 160 -0.28 -21.35 -5.88
N ASN A 161 -0.85 -21.87 -6.93
CA ASN A 161 -1.57 -21.07 -7.90
C ASN A 161 -2.96 -20.72 -7.34
N LYS A 162 -3.20 -19.44 -7.08
CA LYS A 162 -4.47 -18.93 -6.55
C LYS A 162 -5.23 -18.18 -7.63
N ARG A 163 -6.52 -18.45 -7.77
CA ARG A 163 -7.39 -17.75 -8.74
C ARG A 163 -7.88 -16.38 -8.25
N SER A 164 -7.51 -15.98 -7.07
CA SER A 164 -7.84 -14.65 -6.56
C SER A 164 -6.73 -14.11 -5.65
N SER A 165 -6.63 -12.78 -5.59
CA SER A 165 -5.78 -12.10 -4.63
C SER A 165 -6.28 -12.34 -3.20
N PRO A 166 -5.46 -12.04 -2.18
CA PRO A 166 -5.97 -11.80 -0.85
C PRO A 166 -7.10 -10.76 -0.85
N LEU A 167 -7.98 -10.85 0.13
CA LEU A 167 -8.92 -9.78 0.44
C LEU A 167 -8.16 -8.66 1.14
N VAL A 168 -8.27 -7.46 0.60
CA VAL A 168 -7.71 -6.24 1.19
C VAL A 168 -8.82 -5.48 1.88
N ILE A 169 -8.60 -5.14 3.14
CA ILE A 169 -9.50 -4.35 3.98
C ILE A 169 -8.71 -3.16 4.51
N GLU A 170 -9.21 -1.97 4.30
CA GLU A 170 -8.69 -0.77 4.95
C GLU A 170 -9.80 -0.03 5.67
N PHE A 171 -9.49 0.51 6.82
CA PHE A 171 -10.43 1.35 7.55
C PHE A 171 -9.73 2.52 8.22
N LYS A 172 -10.47 3.61 8.32
CA LYS A 172 -10.15 4.76 9.17
C LYS A 172 -11.42 5.11 9.92
N HIS A 173 -11.32 5.17 11.22
CA HIS A 173 -12.46 5.39 12.08
C HIS A 173 -12.11 6.45 13.13
N ARG A 174 -12.91 7.49 13.20
CA ARG A 174 -12.92 8.44 14.30
C ARG A 174 -13.96 7.98 15.30
N LEU A 175 -13.48 7.57 16.47
CA LEU A 175 -14.32 7.25 17.61
C LEU A 175 -14.79 8.54 18.30
N LYS A 176 -15.78 8.44 19.14
CA LYS A 176 -16.25 9.57 19.92
C LYS A 176 -15.11 10.27 20.66
N GLY A 177 -15.05 11.58 20.56
CA GLY A 177 -13.97 12.37 21.18
C GLY A 177 -12.70 12.40 20.34
N ASN A 178 -11.57 12.21 21.00
CA ASN A 178 -10.23 12.38 20.46
C ASN A 178 -9.55 11.05 20.06
N PHE A 179 -10.31 9.97 19.92
CA PHE A 179 -9.79 8.67 19.58
C PHE A 179 -9.98 8.37 18.10
N PHE A 180 -8.93 7.84 17.50
CA PHE A 180 -8.91 7.42 16.10
C PHE A 180 -8.39 5.99 16.03
N SER A 181 -8.94 5.20 15.13
CA SER A 181 -8.36 3.94 14.73
C SER A 181 -8.19 3.88 13.22
N ASN A 182 -7.14 3.23 12.79
CA ASN A 182 -6.92 2.92 11.38
C ASN A 182 -6.36 1.51 11.24
N GLY A 183 -6.57 0.93 10.09
CA GLY A 183 -6.01 -0.38 9.86
C GLY A 183 -6.04 -0.76 8.40
N MET A 184 -5.18 -1.71 8.09
CA MET A 184 -5.11 -2.42 6.83
C MET A 184 -4.90 -3.90 7.15
N LEU A 185 -5.66 -4.74 6.48
CA LEU A 185 -5.56 -6.19 6.58
C LEU A 185 -5.50 -6.78 5.18
N GLU A 186 -4.62 -7.74 5.00
CA GLU A 186 -4.50 -8.57 3.81
C GLU A 186 -4.73 -10.02 4.23
N ILE A 187 -5.88 -10.57 3.84
CA ILE A 187 -6.37 -11.88 4.31
C ILE A 187 -6.46 -12.85 3.13
N ASP A 188 -5.99 -14.07 3.32
CA ASP A 188 -6.10 -15.13 2.30
C ASP A 188 -7.54 -15.34 1.83
N SER A 189 -7.68 -15.83 0.60
CA SER A 189 -8.98 -16.15 -0.01
C SER A 189 -9.84 -17.08 0.83
N ASP A 190 -9.21 -17.98 1.54
CA ASP A 190 -9.85 -18.98 2.38
C ASP A 190 -10.08 -18.49 3.83
N PHE A 191 -9.75 -17.23 4.12
CA PHE A 191 -9.84 -16.59 5.43
C PHE A 191 -9.06 -17.27 6.56
N ASN A 192 -8.07 -18.11 6.22
CA ASN A 192 -7.31 -18.91 7.18
C ASN A 192 -6.04 -18.19 7.65
N LYS A 193 -5.56 -17.22 6.87
CA LYS A 193 -4.25 -16.60 7.10
C LYS A 193 -4.31 -15.10 6.88
N ILE A 194 -3.64 -14.38 7.73
CA ILE A 194 -3.33 -12.96 7.55
C ILE A 194 -1.92 -12.88 6.95
N TYR A 195 -1.79 -12.26 5.79
CA TYR A 195 -0.50 -12.00 5.14
C TYR A 195 0.15 -10.74 5.66
N SER A 196 -0.64 -9.70 5.81
CA SER A 196 -0.16 -8.48 6.45
C SER A 196 -1.28 -7.81 7.24
N SER A 197 -0.89 -7.14 8.31
CA SER A 197 -1.77 -6.25 9.05
C SER A 197 -1.02 -5.04 9.55
N HIS A 198 -1.68 -3.91 9.49
CA HIS A 198 -1.24 -2.67 10.10
C HIS A 198 -2.43 -2.10 10.86
N LEU A 199 -2.36 -2.06 12.17
CA LEU A 199 -3.42 -1.56 13.04
C LEU A 199 -2.87 -0.43 13.89
N GLY A 200 -3.58 0.68 13.94
CA GLY A 200 -3.23 1.86 14.70
C GLY A 200 -4.38 2.33 15.59
N LEU A 201 -4.06 2.69 16.80
CA LEU A 201 -4.93 3.40 17.73
C LEU A 201 -4.25 4.70 18.13
N MET A 202 -4.93 5.80 17.97
CA MET A 202 -4.39 7.12 18.27
C MET A 202 -5.36 7.90 19.17
N PHE A 203 -4.81 8.47 20.22
CA PHE A 203 -5.45 9.49 21.03
C PHE A 203 -4.82 10.85 20.68
N GLU A 204 -5.62 11.81 20.25
CA GLU A 204 -5.21 13.17 19.90
C GLU A 204 -6.06 14.19 20.64
N HIS A 205 -5.51 14.77 21.71
CA HIS A 205 -6.19 15.84 22.43
C HIS A 205 -6.19 17.14 21.61
N ASN A 206 -5.08 17.44 20.96
CA ASN A 206 -4.91 18.53 19.98
C ASN A 206 -3.72 18.21 19.07
N LYS A 207 -3.44 19.06 18.06
CA LYS A 207 -2.35 18.85 17.08
C LYS A 207 -0.97 18.59 17.71
N ASN A 208 -0.77 19.00 18.96
CA ASN A 208 0.51 18.92 19.67
C ASN A 208 0.50 17.90 20.82
N LYS A 209 -0.61 17.21 21.06
CA LYS A 209 -0.74 16.22 22.15
C LYS A 209 -1.39 14.95 21.59
N ARG A 210 -0.54 13.97 21.27
CA ARG A 210 -1.00 12.69 20.74
C ARG A 210 -0.19 11.51 21.28
N ILE A 211 -0.86 10.40 21.41
CA ILE A 211 -0.28 9.09 21.69
C ILE A 211 -0.81 8.13 20.64
N GLU A 212 0.07 7.37 20.02
CA GLU A 212 -0.29 6.42 18.98
C GLU A 212 0.36 5.08 19.24
N LEU A 213 -0.44 4.03 19.26
CA LEU A 213 -0.02 2.64 19.31
C LEU A 213 -0.25 2.01 17.95
N ARG A 214 0.78 1.41 17.37
CA ARG A 214 0.72 0.69 16.11
C ARG A 214 1.14 -0.76 16.29
N SER A 215 0.45 -1.65 15.62
CA SER A 215 0.85 -3.05 15.45
C SER A 215 1.05 -3.31 13.97
N ILE A 216 2.21 -3.84 13.61
CA ILE A 216 2.58 -4.17 12.25
C ILE A 216 2.91 -5.66 12.22
N TYR A 217 2.19 -6.39 11.41
CA TYR A 217 2.46 -7.78 11.11
C TYR A 217 2.61 -7.95 9.60
N LYS A 218 3.66 -8.60 9.18
CA LYS A 218 3.86 -9.00 7.80
C LYS A 218 4.47 -10.38 7.79
N ARG A 219 3.73 -11.33 7.25
CA ARG A 219 4.25 -12.65 6.98
C ARG A 219 5.32 -12.53 5.88
N LEU A 220 6.28 -13.43 5.85
CA LEU A 220 7.22 -13.56 4.73
C LEU A 220 6.48 -13.34 3.42
N ASN A 221 7.04 -12.45 2.61
CA ASN A 221 6.46 -12.18 1.32
C ASN A 221 6.50 -13.47 0.48
N PRO A 222 5.37 -14.15 0.27
CA PRO A 222 5.32 -15.40 -0.47
C PRO A 222 5.70 -15.24 -1.95
N TYR A 223 5.87 -13.98 -2.40
CA TYR A 223 6.21 -13.59 -3.76
C TYR A 223 7.72 -13.57 -4.04
N ILE A 224 8.56 -13.85 -3.03
CA ILE A 224 10.03 -13.76 -3.15
C ILE A 224 10.68 -15.08 -3.61
N ASN A 225 9.89 -16.06 -4.04
CA ASN A 225 10.49 -17.31 -4.57
C ASN A 225 11.42 -17.11 -5.79
N ASP A 226 11.42 -15.93 -6.41
CA ASP A 226 12.28 -15.62 -7.55
C ASP A 226 13.62 -14.95 -7.19
N MET A 227 13.87 -14.66 -5.93
CA MET A 227 15.15 -14.11 -5.49
C MET A 227 15.95 -15.13 -4.68
N TYR A 228 16.77 -15.87 -5.34
CA TYR A 228 17.77 -16.79 -4.77
C TYR A 228 18.79 -16.17 -3.79
N TRP A 229 18.62 -14.89 -3.43
CA TRP A 229 19.65 -14.11 -2.75
C TRP A 229 19.25 -13.54 -1.39
N LEU A 230 17.99 -13.68 -0.98
CA LEU A 230 17.59 -13.23 0.34
C LEU A 230 17.43 -14.45 1.26
N ASP A 231 18.35 -14.55 2.22
CA ASP A 231 18.17 -15.38 3.40
C ASP A 231 16.74 -15.28 3.92
N LYS A 232 16.23 -16.39 4.45
CA LYS A 232 14.88 -16.49 5.02
C LYS A 232 14.52 -15.24 5.79
N GLU A 233 13.80 -14.32 5.14
CA GLU A 233 13.27 -13.16 5.85
C GLU A 233 12.32 -13.67 6.93
N LEU A 234 12.61 -13.34 8.17
CA LEU A 234 11.72 -13.65 9.27
C LEU A 234 10.44 -12.84 9.15
N PRO A 235 9.29 -13.38 9.52
CA PRO A 235 8.07 -12.59 9.56
C PRO A 235 8.29 -11.35 10.43
N ILE A 236 7.74 -10.24 10.00
CA ILE A 236 7.80 -9.00 10.77
C ILE A 236 6.61 -8.99 11.71
N SER A 237 6.85 -8.91 13.00
CA SER A 237 5.82 -8.69 14.02
C SER A 237 6.33 -7.62 14.97
N GLN A 238 5.80 -6.41 14.86
CA GLN A 238 6.30 -5.24 15.58
C GLN A 238 5.18 -4.48 16.25
N MET A 239 5.48 -3.93 17.41
CA MET A 239 4.66 -2.94 18.09
C MET A 239 5.44 -1.63 18.23
N GLU A 240 4.79 -0.55 17.89
CA GLU A 240 5.34 0.80 17.97
C GLU A 240 4.45 1.67 18.83
N LEU A 241 5.05 2.34 19.81
CA LEU A 241 4.41 3.37 20.60
C LEU A 241 5.07 4.71 20.25
N LEU A 242 4.27 5.64 19.78
CA LEU A 242 4.68 7.02 19.50
C LEU A 242 3.97 7.95 20.47
N THR A 243 4.70 8.88 21.03
CA THR A 243 4.13 9.93 21.89
C THR A 243 4.70 11.28 21.50
N GLN A 244 3.83 12.26 21.47
CA GLN A 244 4.15 13.67 21.29
C GLN A 244 3.25 14.45 22.23
N TRP A 245 3.84 15.24 23.12
CA TRP A 245 3.08 15.94 24.14
C TRP A 245 3.66 17.34 24.41
N SER A 246 2.90 18.36 24.08
CA SER A 246 3.26 19.73 24.44
C SER A 246 2.98 19.98 25.92
N ILE A 247 4.02 20.33 26.66
CA ILE A 247 3.93 20.77 28.05
C ILE A 247 3.46 22.23 28.10
N SER A 248 3.96 23.04 27.17
CA SER A 248 3.55 24.42 26.95
C SER A 248 3.59 24.76 25.47
N ASP A 249 3.26 25.97 25.07
CA ASP A 249 3.34 26.42 23.67
C ASP A 249 4.77 26.37 23.12
N GLN A 250 5.76 26.44 23.98
CA GLN A 250 7.17 26.45 23.62
C GLN A 250 7.85 25.08 23.82
N PHE A 251 7.38 24.25 24.74
CA PHE A 251 8.03 23.00 25.11
C PHE A 251 7.20 21.77 24.73
N MET A 252 7.83 20.83 24.05
CA MET A 252 7.26 19.56 23.65
C MET A 252 8.18 18.40 24.02
N VAL A 253 7.63 17.34 24.54
CA VAL A 253 8.30 16.05 24.70
C VAL A 253 7.82 15.08 23.62
N PHE A 254 8.71 14.20 23.18
CA PHE A 254 8.37 13.15 22.23
C PHE A 254 9.11 11.87 22.56
N GLY A 255 8.51 10.74 22.19
CA GLY A 255 9.09 9.45 22.42
C GLY A 255 8.64 8.44 21.36
N LYS A 256 9.49 7.44 21.14
CA LYS A 256 9.23 6.29 20.29
C LYS A 256 9.78 5.04 20.95
N LEU A 257 8.96 4.01 21.01
CA LEU A 257 9.37 2.67 21.38
C LEU A 257 8.96 1.73 20.25
N LEU A 258 9.92 1.05 19.65
CA LEU A 258 9.69 -0.01 18.68
C LEU A 258 10.16 -1.34 19.26
N LYS A 259 9.23 -2.27 19.43
CA LYS A 259 9.49 -3.64 19.91
C LYS A 259 9.28 -4.61 18.75
N ASP A 260 10.24 -5.50 18.57
CA ASP A 260 10.09 -6.68 17.73
C ASP A 260 9.61 -7.85 18.57
N ASN A 261 8.44 -8.38 18.22
CA ASN A 261 7.83 -9.47 18.97
C ASN A 261 8.47 -10.84 18.66
N GLU A 262 9.00 -11.02 17.43
CA GLU A 262 9.67 -12.26 17.03
C GLU A 262 11.04 -12.39 17.74
N LEU A 263 11.77 -11.32 17.81
CA LEU A 263 13.07 -11.29 18.47
C LEU A 263 12.99 -11.00 19.97
N HIS A 264 11.80 -10.70 20.50
CA HIS A 264 11.58 -10.26 21.88
C HIS A 264 12.50 -9.12 22.34
N LYS A 265 12.93 -8.28 21.43
CA LYS A 265 13.88 -7.19 21.66
C LYS A 265 13.30 -5.83 21.28
N SER A 266 13.71 -4.81 22.01
CA SER A 266 13.48 -3.43 21.60
C SER A 266 14.46 -3.08 20.48
N LYS A 267 13.94 -2.71 19.33
CA LYS A 267 14.77 -2.29 18.16
C LYS A 267 15.12 -0.82 18.18
N ASP A 268 14.25 0.00 18.76
CA ASP A 268 14.44 1.46 18.77
C ASP A 268 13.73 2.02 19.99
N LEU A 269 14.47 2.71 20.83
CA LEU A 269 13.95 3.48 21.95
C LEU A 269 14.52 4.88 21.83
N SER A 270 13.67 5.85 21.57
CA SER A 270 14.07 7.24 21.53
C SER A 270 13.14 8.10 22.38
N PHE A 271 13.69 9.08 23.04
CA PHE A 271 12.93 10.12 23.71
C PHE A 271 13.69 11.43 23.64
N GLY A 272 12.95 12.52 23.65
CA GLY A 272 13.54 13.83 23.56
C GLY A 272 12.58 14.93 23.93
N PHE A 273 13.13 16.12 23.96
CA PHE A 273 12.35 17.33 24.11
C PHE A 273 12.75 18.37 23.07
N GLN A 274 11.83 19.23 22.75
CA GLN A 274 11.99 20.30 21.80
C GLN A 274 11.50 21.60 22.43
N TYR A 275 12.31 22.63 22.31
CA TYR A 275 11.93 24.01 22.54
C TYR A 275 11.71 24.71 21.21
N SER A 276 10.65 25.47 21.08
CA SER A 276 10.38 26.29 19.89
C SER A 276 9.76 27.61 20.27
N ASN A 277 10.25 28.68 19.67
CA ASN A 277 9.63 30.00 19.72
C ASN A 277 9.44 30.54 18.30
N CYS A 278 9.06 31.79 18.13
CA CYS A 278 8.82 32.41 16.82
C CYS A 278 9.99 32.28 15.83
N CYS A 279 11.23 32.20 16.29
CA CYS A 279 12.44 32.38 15.48
C CYS A 279 13.46 31.25 15.62
N MET A 280 13.29 30.34 16.60
CA MET A 280 14.25 29.31 16.90
C MET A 280 13.56 28.01 17.30
N LYS A 281 14.12 26.89 16.84
CA LYS A 281 13.71 25.54 17.22
C LYS A 281 14.95 24.73 17.60
N VAL A 282 14.99 24.26 18.85
CA VAL A 282 16.08 23.43 19.38
C VAL A 282 15.50 22.15 19.95
N GLY A 283 16.10 21.02 19.65
CA GLY A 283 15.70 19.74 20.18
C GLY A 283 16.88 18.92 20.65
N LEU A 284 16.68 18.17 21.72
CA LEU A 284 17.61 17.16 22.22
C LEU A 284 16.92 15.82 22.20
N MET A 285 17.60 14.80 21.69
CA MET A 285 17.09 13.43 21.60
C MET A 285 18.15 12.44 22.07
N LYS A 286 17.72 11.50 22.90
CA LYS A 286 18.50 10.30 23.22
C LYS A 286 17.90 9.11 22.47
N ARG A 287 18.73 8.32 21.83
CA ARG A 287 18.32 7.12 21.10
C ARG A 287 19.18 5.94 21.50
N LYS A 288 18.51 4.79 21.66
CA LYS A 288 19.15 3.49 21.90
C LYS A 288 18.64 2.53 20.83
N TRP A 289 19.57 1.85 20.20
CA TRP A 289 19.33 0.83 19.17
C TRP A 289 19.35 -0.58 19.77
#